data_4ab00d57cf3c98e2855afc6e3a9172a8
#
_entry.id   4ab00d57cf3c98e2855afc6e3a9172a8
#
_cell.length_a   1.000
_cell.length_b   1.000
_cell.length_c   1.000
_cell.angle_alpha   90.00
_cell.angle_beta   90.00
_cell.angle_gamma   90.00
#
_symmetry.space_group_name_H-M   'P 1'
#
loop_
_entity.id
_entity.type
_entity.pdbx_description
1 polymer ?
#
loop_
_entity_poly.entity_id
_entity_poly.type
_entity_poly.pdbx_seq_one_letter_code
_entity_poly.pdbx_strand_id
1 'polypeptide(L)'
;ADQAKPAEQPPPADQAKPAEPPPANQAKPANQPPPPEAETLLMRGLNMVVPTLAQALGTAAVVILFVIFMLLRLDDISQRIARLVGYSRLTLTTKAFGEAADRISRYLLMQSTVNGIYAVLLATGLFFIGLPYVVLWGALAGMFRFIPYVGPWIVAVLPIGLSLTVFDGWTLPLMVIALVIVLELGTNMILEPVLYGHSVGVSDFALLVAIAFWTWLWDGVGLVLATPLTVCIVVFCKHIPNLEFVDLMMGENPPPQPHLSYYQHHLAGNEGAAQVLLEAAVKKDGLETALETIALPALAITRREESLEKLTPAEAQDIYQSMRESITLVDEKEDAKEAKEAKKREKEKAKADAKEEANGEHHDEVPLEEPEALPPFRIFGRALHGEGDSQALQMLATILPPEVEMEISDAPRLVGELVSELQERKPALICISALPQRSQLAASTLCRRLRGKFPQVKILVCQWTLPEREVDARPLKESGATWVASSLKEARQILEEAIPSPR
;
A
#
# COMPACT_ATOMS: atom_id res chain seq x y z
N ALA A 1 -68.68 -6.15 -45.65
CA ALA A 1 -68.91 -6.17 -47.07
C ALA A 1 -67.64 -6.70 -47.72
N ASP A 2 -67.54 -7.90 -48.02
CA ASP A 2 -68.12 -8.67 -49.13
C ASP A 2 -67.41 -8.45 -50.47
N GLN A 3 -66.92 -9.45 -51.00
CA GLN A 3 -66.85 -10.03 -52.36
C GLN A 3 -65.43 -10.51 -52.76
N ALA A 4 -65.22 -11.78 -52.76
CA ALA A 4 -65.58 -12.75 -53.75
C ALA A 4 -64.48 -12.97 -54.82
N LYS A 5 -63.93 -14.18 -54.79
CA LYS A 5 -63.07 -14.87 -55.76
C LYS A 5 -63.88 -15.23 -57.05
N PRO A 6 -63.24 -15.34 -58.16
CA PRO A 6 -63.58 -16.41 -59.08
C PRO A 6 -62.41 -17.24 -59.63
N ALA A 7 -62.55 -18.38 -59.60
CA ALA A 7 -62.48 -19.65 -60.28
C ALA A 7 -61.46 -19.85 -61.41
N GLU A 8 -60.81 -21.03 -61.28
CA GLU A 8 -59.95 -21.77 -62.19
C GLU A 8 -60.62 -22.11 -63.55
N GLN A 9 -59.80 -22.16 -64.60
CA GLN A 9 -60.06 -22.96 -65.77
C GLN A 9 -58.82 -23.81 -66.16
N PRO A 10 -59.05 -25.06 -66.63
CA PRO A 10 -58.04 -26.11 -66.86
C PRO A 10 -57.33 -25.99 -68.22
N PRO A 11 -56.19 -26.69 -68.40
CA PRO A 11 -55.34 -26.56 -69.58
C PRO A 11 -55.79 -27.53 -70.71
N PRO A 12 -55.53 -27.22 -71.98
CA PRO A 12 -55.71 -28.16 -73.11
C PRO A 12 -54.48 -29.04 -73.33
N ALA A 13 -54.75 -30.24 -73.78
CA ALA A 13 -53.83 -31.33 -73.99
C ALA A 13 -53.02 -31.24 -75.30
N ASP A 14 -51.80 -31.78 -75.17
CA ASP A 14 -51.14 -32.69 -76.13
C ASP A 14 -50.85 -32.19 -77.55
N GLN A 15 -49.59 -31.98 -77.84
CA GLN A 15 -48.99 -32.32 -79.15
C GLN A 15 -47.59 -32.87 -78.96
N ALA A 16 -47.44 -34.16 -79.23
CA ALA A 16 -46.18 -34.88 -79.29
C ALA A 16 -45.26 -34.34 -80.41
N LYS A 17 -44.05 -34.06 -80.13
CA LYS A 17 -43.00 -33.78 -81.11
C LYS A 17 -41.94 -34.90 -81.08
N PRO A 18 -41.39 -35.30 -82.25
CA PRO A 18 -40.55 -36.46 -82.38
C PRO A 18 -39.20 -36.38 -81.68
N ALA A 19 -38.66 -37.49 -81.26
CA ALA A 19 -37.38 -37.70 -80.61
C ALA A 19 -36.18 -37.23 -81.50
N GLU A 20 -35.36 -36.36 -80.95
CA GLU A 20 -34.06 -36.06 -81.51
C GLU A 20 -33.02 -37.12 -81.05
N PRO A 21 -32.01 -37.45 -81.87
CA PRO A 21 -30.97 -38.42 -81.50
C PRO A 21 -30.03 -37.91 -80.43
N PRO A 22 -29.35 -38.77 -79.64
CA PRO A 22 -28.52 -38.39 -78.53
C PRO A 22 -27.29 -37.65 -79.03
N PRO A 23 -26.88 -36.52 -78.41
CA PRO A 23 -25.68 -35.77 -78.77
C PRO A 23 -24.40 -36.61 -78.47
N ALA A 24 -23.56 -36.61 -79.48
CA ALA A 24 -22.25 -37.24 -79.47
C ALA A 24 -21.43 -36.85 -78.24
N ASN A 25 -20.84 -37.84 -77.67
CA ASN A 25 -19.86 -37.79 -76.59
C ASN A 25 -18.79 -36.68 -76.85
N GLN A 26 -18.94 -35.46 -76.25
CA GLN A 26 -17.84 -34.48 -76.16
C GLN A 26 -16.89 -35.00 -75.11
N ALA A 27 -15.79 -35.55 -75.58
CA ALA A 27 -14.63 -35.89 -74.74
C ALA A 27 -14.21 -34.64 -73.89
N LYS A 28 -14.35 -34.77 -72.59
CA LYS A 28 -13.78 -33.89 -71.62
C LYS A 28 -12.26 -33.74 -71.92
N PRO A 29 -11.66 -32.56 -72.06
CA PRO A 29 -10.23 -32.49 -72.17
C PRO A 29 -9.67 -32.94 -70.84
N ALA A 30 -8.99 -34.10 -70.88
CA ALA A 30 -8.19 -34.61 -69.79
C ALA A 30 -6.95 -33.72 -69.61
N ASN A 31 -6.63 -33.43 -68.34
CA ASN A 31 -5.37 -32.82 -67.88
C ASN A 31 -5.23 -31.31 -68.04
N GLN A 32 -5.92 -30.58 -67.14
CA GLN A 32 -5.25 -29.51 -66.45
C GLN A 32 -4.89 -30.03 -65.06
N PRO A 33 -3.59 -29.99 -64.66
CA PRO A 33 -3.23 -30.29 -63.29
C PRO A 33 -3.91 -29.26 -62.39
N PRO A 34 -4.49 -29.65 -61.24
CA PRO A 34 -5.01 -28.68 -60.29
C PRO A 34 -3.88 -27.69 -59.93
N PRO A 35 -4.15 -26.40 -59.90
CA PRO A 35 -3.15 -25.45 -59.45
C PRO A 35 -2.73 -25.90 -58.04
N PRO A 36 -1.43 -25.92 -57.75
CA PRO A 36 -0.96 -26.37 -56.47
C PRO A 36 -1.60 -25.48 -55.38
N GLU A 37 -2.46 -26.09 -54.57
CA GLU A 37 -3.19 -25.38 -53.49
C GLU A 37 -2.20 -24.62 -52.58
N ALA A 38 -0.96 -25.07 -52.43
CA ALA A 38 0.10 -24.44 -51.71
C ALA A 38 0.57 -23.13 -52.34
N GLU A 39 0.70 -22.99 -53.68
CA GLU A 39 1.07 -21.75 -54.33
C GLU A 39 -0.01 -20.67 -54.24
N THR A 40 -1.29 -21.07 -54.33
CA THR A 40 -2.42 -20.14 -54.16
C THR A 40 -2.57 -19.65 -52.72
N LEU A 41 -2.31 -20.50 -51.74
CA LEU A 41 -2.30 -20.12 -50.32
C LEU A 41 -1.13 -19.20 -49.98
N LEU A 42 0.09 -19.50 -50.48
CA LEU A 42 1.27 -18.65 -50.33
C LEU A 42 1.06 -17.29 -51.00
N MET A 43 0.55 -17.21 -52.25
CA MET A 43 0.26 -15.95 -52.94
C MET A 43 -0.81 -15.14 -52.23
N ARG A 44 -1.87 -15.77 -51.69
CA ARG A 44 -2.86 -15.10 -50.85
C ARG A 44 -2.27 -14.57 -49.56
N GLY A 45 -1.45 -15.36 -48.88
CA GLY A 45 -0.73 -14.95 -47.69
C GLY A 45 0.19 -13.72 -47.94
N LEU A 46 1.00 -13.82 -49.01
CA LEU A 46 1.90 -12.71 -49.42
C LEU A 46 1.12 -11.44 -49.76
N ASN A 47 0.03 -11.55 -50.52
CA ASN A 47 -0.80 -10.41 -50.92
C ASN A 47 -1.55 -9.76 -49.74
N MET A 48 -1.74 -10.46 -48.64
CA MET A 48 -2.32 -9.92 -47.40
C MET A 48 -1.24 -9.31 -46.49
N VAL A 49 -0.09 -9.96 -46.35
CA VAL A 49 0.96 -9.58 -45.40
C VAL A 49 1.81 -8.41 -45.94
N VAL A 50 2.16 -8.42 -47.23
CA VAL A 50 3.05 -7.38 -47.82
C VAL A 50 2.46 -5.98 -47.71
N PRO A 51 1.20 -5.69 -48.10
CA PRO A 51 0.64 -4.35 -47.95
C PRO A 51 0.49 -3.94 -46.47
N THR A 52 0.14 -4.89 -45.60
CA THR A 52 0.05 -4.60 -44.15
C THR A 52 1.42 -4.23 -43.57
N LEU A 53 2.47 -4.96 -43.92
CA LEU A 53 3.85 -4.65 -43.51
C LEU A 53 4.33 -3.31 -44.12
N ALA A 54 4.06 -3.06 -45.39
CA ALA A 54 4.41 -1.79 -46.04
C ALA A 54 3.71 -0.59 -45.40
N GLN A 55 2.44 -0.74 -45.05
CA GLN A 55 1.68 0.27 -44.30
C GLN A 55 2.24 0.49 -42.92
N ALA A 56 2.53 -0.58 -42.17
CA ALA A 56 3.11 -0.52 -40.82
C ALA A 56 4.49 0.17 -40.84
N LEU A 57 5.36 -0.18 -41.81
CA LEU A 57 6.67 0.44 -42.01
C LEU A 57 6.55 1.92 -42.39
N GLY A 58 5.62 2.27 -43.28
CA GLY A 58 5.32 3.63 -43.64
C GLY A 58 4.86 4.47 -42.44
N THR A 59 3.95 3.94 -41.66
CA THR A 59 3.49 4.60 -40.43
C THR A 59 4.63 4.76 -39.44
N ALA A 60 5.44 3.73 -39.24
CA ALA A 60 6.59 3.79 -38.34
C ALA A 60 7.62 4.84 -38.78
N ALA A 61 7.89 4.93 -40.07
CA ALA A 61 8.80 5.95 -40.65
C ALA A 61 8.30 7.37 -40.38
N VAL A 62 7.00 7.63 -40.58
CA VAL A 62 6.37 8.90 -40.25
C VAL A 62 6.45 9.22 -38.78
N VAL A 63 6.15 8.26 -37.90
CA VAL A 63 6.27 8.44 -36.45
C VAL A 63 7.70 8.76 -36.04
N ILE A 64 8.68 8.02 -36.56
CA ILE A 64 10.10 8.26 -36.26
C ILE A 64 10.51 9.68 -36.74
N LEU A 65 10.06 10.10 -37.91
CA LEU A 65 10.31 11.44 -38.42
C LEU A 65 9.74 12.51 -37.46
N PHE A 66 8.48 12.35 -37.03
CA PHE A 66 7.86 13.29 -36.08
C PHE A 66 8.59 13.30 -34.73
N VAL A 67 9.00 12.14 -34.23
CA VAL A 67 9.77 12.04 -32.97
C VAL A 67 11.11 12.78 -33.11
N ILE A 68 11.83 12.58 -34.19
CA ILE A 68 13.09 13.29 -34.44
C ILE A 68 12.86 14.83 -34.49
N PHE A 69 11.85 15.29 -35.23
CA PHE A 69 11.51 16.73 -35.29
C PHE A 69 11.09 17.28 -33.92
N MET A 70 10.32 16.50 -33.13
CA MET A 70 9.89 16.90 -31.82
C MET A 70 11.08 16.99 -30.83
N LEU A 71 12.01 16.04 -30.91
CA LEU A 71 13.24 16.08 -30.11
C LEU A 71 14.15 17.26 -30.49
N LEU A 72 14.28 17.56 -31.76
CA LEU A 72 15.05 18.72 -32.21
C LEU A 72 14.43 20.07 -31.80
N ARG A 73 13.14 20.10 -31.50
CA ARG A 73 12.39 21.29 -31.09
C ARG A 73 11.89 21.23 -29.63
N LEU A 74 12.46 20.35 -28.85
CA LEU A 74 12.00 20.11 -27.47
C LEU A 74 12.03 21.38 -26.60
N ASP A 75 13.11 22.18 -26.74
CA ASP A 75 13.27 23.43 -25.99
C ASP A 75 12.22 24.47 -26.37
N ASP A 76 11.95 24.63 -27.68
CA ASP A 76 10.92 25.55 -28.19
C ASP A 76 9.52 25.13 -27.69
N ILE A 77 9.21 23.83 -27.72
CA ILE A 77 7.92 23.28 -27.30
C ILE A 77 7.75 23.48 -25.79
N SER A 78 8.75 23.14 -25.01
CA SER A 78 8.77 23.28 -23.55
C SER A 78 8.54 24.74 -23.12
N GLN A 79 9.21 25.72 -23.79
CA GLN A 79 9.02 27.13 -23.52
C GLN A 79 7.61 27.62 -23.89
N ARG A 80 7.03 27.13 -24.98
CA ARG A 80 5.65 27.48 -25.39
C ARG A 80 4.62 26.97 -24.40
N ILE A 81 4.76 25.73 -23.94
CA ILE A 81 3.88 25.15 -22.92
C ILE A 81 4.03 25.91 -21.60
N ALA A 82 5.26 26.22 -21.18
CA ALA A 82 5.52 27.02 -19.99
C ALA A 82 4.84 28.42 -20.04
N ARG A 83 4.81 29.06 -21.22
CA ARG A 83 4.10 30.34 -21.40
C ARG A 83 2.58 30.20 -21.32
N LEU A 84 2.00 29.08 -21.76
CA LEU A 84 0.55 28.80 -21.67
C LEU A 84 0.08 28.61 -20.24
N VAL A 85 0.91 28.00 -19.40
CA VAL A 85 0.61 27.74 -17.98
C VAL A 85 0.78 28.99 -17.10
N GLY A 86 1.50 30.01 -17.59
CA GLY A 86 1.72 31.28 -16.90
C GLY A 86 3.03 31.36 -16.13
N TYR A 87 3.64 32.54 -16.15
CA TYR A 87 4.97 32.79 -15.56
C TYR A 87 5.06 32.52 -14.06
N SER A 88 3.95 32.62 -13.31
CA SER A 88 3.93 32.38 -11.86
C SER A 88 4.13 30.92 -11.47
N ARG A 89 4.02 29.96 -12.41
CA ARG A 89 4.13 28.51 -12.17
C ARG A 89 5.22 27.82 -12.97
N LEU A 90 6.12 28.58 -13.60
CA LEU A 90 7.22 28.06 -14.44
C LEU A 90 8.05 26.97 -13.73
N THR A 91 8.39 27.19 -12.47
CA THR A 91 9.21 26.25 -11.70
C THR A 91 8.49 24.90 -11.47
N LEU A 92 7.18 24.96 -11.19
CA LEU A 92 6.37 23.75 -10.98
C LEU A 92 6.21 22.97 -12.28
N THR A 93 5.92 23.67 -13.37
CA THR A 93 5.74 23.04 -14.71
C THR A 93 7.03 22.39 -15.19
N THR A 94 8.18 23.08 -15.05
CA THR A 94 9.48 22.53 -15.47
C THR A 94 9.84 21.30 -14.63
N LYS A 95 9.58 21.32 -13.32
CA LYS A 95 9.79 20.15 -12.47
C LYS A 95 8.88 18.97 -12.85
N ALA A 96 7.58 19.23 -13.14
CA ALA A 96 6.65 18.20 -13.56
C ALA A 96 7.08 17.53 -14.87
N PHE A 97 7.52 18.32 -15.87
CA PHE A 97 8.05 17.79 -17.12
C PHE A 97 9.33 16.97 -16.92
N GLY A 98 10.27 17.46 -16.12
CA GLY A 98 11.50 16.73 -15.79
C GLY A 98 11.21 15.41 -15.09
N GLU A 99 10.37 15.42 -14.06
CA GLU A 99 9.99 14.21 -13.32
C GLU A 99 9.23 13.21 -14.21
N ALA A 100 8.30 13.68 -15.07
CA ALA A 100 7.60 12.83 -16.02
C ALA A 100 8.56 12.18 -17.02
N ALA A 101 9.47 12.96 -17.62
CA ALA A 101 10.46 12.45 -18.56
C ALA A 101 11.38 11.40 -17.92
N ASP A 102 11.87 11.65 -16.70
CA ASP A 102 12.72 10.72 -15.95
C ASP A 102 11.99 9.42 -15.61
N ARG A 103 10.73 9.50 -15.14
CA ARG A 103 9.92 8.33 -14.82
C ARG A 103 9.63 7.49 -16.05
N ILE A 104 9.24 8.11 -17.16
CA ILE A 104 8.95 7.42 -18.42
C ILE A 104 10.21 6.76 -18.97
N SER A 105 11.32 7.49 -19.04
CA SER A 105 12.59 6.95 -19.52
C SER A 105 13.04 5.75 -18.70
N ARG A 106 12.95 5.85 -17.40
CA ARG A 106 13.28 4.76 -16.47
C ARG A 106 12.36 3.58 -16.65
N TYR A 107 11.04 3.81 -16.73
CA TYR A 107 10.05 2.76 -16.98
C TYR A 107 10.33 2.03 -18.30
N LEU A 108 10.49 2.76 -19.41
CA LEU A 108 10.72 2.15 -20.71
C LEU A 108 12.04 1.37 -20.77
N LEU A 109 13.09 1.90 -20.15
CA LEU A 109 14.39 1.22 -20.09
C LEU A 109 14.30 -0.06 -19.27
N MET A 110 13.66 -0.03 -18.11
CA MET A 110 13.47 -1.21 -17.26
C MET A 110 12.57 -2.25 -17.92
N GLN A 111 11.44 -1.82 -18.51
CA GLN A 111 10.54 -2.69 -19.26
C GLN A 111 11.26 -3.37 -20.43
N SER A 112 12.04 -2.60 -21.20
CA SER A 112 12.83 -3.16 -22.30
C SER A 112 13.87 -4.16 -21.81
N THR A 113 14.49 -3.89 -20.68
CA THR A 113 15.47 -4.79 -20.07
C THR A 113 14.83 -6.11 -19.60
N VAL A 114 13.71 -6.02 -18.87
CA VAL A 114 12.94 -7.19 -18.41
C VAL A 114 12.49 -8.04 -19.62
N ASN A 115 11.87 -7.38 -20.61
CA ASN A 115 11.36 -8.05 -21.79
C ASN A 115 12.51 -8.68 -22.63
N GLY A 116 13.67 -8.00 -22.73
CA GLY A 116 14.85 -8.54 -23.38
C GLY A 116 15.41 -9.76 -22.69
N ILE A 117 15.55 -9.75 -21.36
CA ILE A 117 15.99 -10.89 -20.56
C ILE A 117 15.01 -12.06 -20.73
N TYR A 118 13.71 -11.80 -20.61
CA TYR A 118 12.69 -12.82 -20.80
C TYR A 118 12.76 -13.44 -22.20
N ALA A 119 12.88 -12.61 -23.24
CA ALA A 119 12.98 -13.05 -24.64
C ALA A 119 14.17 -14.01 -24.85
N VAL A 120 15.34 -13.66 -24.30
CA VAL A 120 16.55 -14.49 -24.40
C VAL A 120 16.39 -15.81 -23.64
N LEU A 121 15.85 -15.75 -22.41
CA LEU A 121 15.63 -16.96 -21.61
C LEU A 121 14.60 -17.89 -22.24
N LEU A 122 13.50 -17.35 -22.78
CA LEU A 122 12.50 -18.13 -23.49
C LEU A 122 13.08 -18.80 -24.76
N ALA A 123 13.75 -18.01 -25.60
CA ALA A 123 14.39 -18.53 -26.80
C ALA A 123 15.39 -19.66 -26.48
N THR A 124 16.21 -19.45 -25.44
CA THR A 124 17.20 -20.43 -24.98
C THR A 124 16.52 -21.71 -24.47
N GLY A 125 15.49 -21.59 -23.64
CA GLY A 125 14.72 -22.71 -23.12
C GLY A 125 14.04 -23.53 -24.25
N LEU A 126 13.39 -22.84 -25.19
CA LEU A 126 12.76 -23.47 -26.35
C LEU A 126 13.78 -24.14 -27.28
N PHE A 127 15.00 -23.57 -27.38
CA PHE A 127 16.11 -24.19 -28.14
C PHE A 127 16.50 -25.56 -27.54
N PHE A 128 16.64 -25.66 -26.23
CA PHE A 128 16.94 -26.90 -25.57
C PHE A 128 15.81 -27.95 -25.64
N ILE A 129 14.56 -27.50 -25.73
CA ILE A 129 13.40 -28.38 -25.93
C ILE A 129 13.33 -28.86 -27.39
N GLY A 130 13.96 -28.14 -28.34
CA GLY A 130 13.94 -28.46 -29.76
C GLY A 130 12.76 -27.94 -30.54
N LEU A 131 12.07 -26.87 -30.03
CA LEU A 131 10.97 -26.25 -30.76
C LEU A 131 11.52 -25.46 -31.97
N PRO A 132 10.92 -25.51 -33.15
CA PRO A 132 11.34 -24.71 -34.29
C PRO A 132 11.07 -23.22 -34.09
N TYR A 133 11.86 -22.36 -34.78
CA TYR A 133 11.71 -20.91 -34.79
C TYR A 133 11.92 -20.22 -33.44
N VAL A 134 12.83 -20.68 -32.60
CA VAL A 134 13.06 -20.19 -31.23
C VAL A 134 13.35 -18.69 -31.16
N VAL A 135 14.11 -18.16 -32.14
CA VAL A 135 14.41 -16.71 -32.20
C VAL A 135 13.15 -15.90 -32.46
N LEU A 136 12.27 -16.40 -33.31
CA LEU A 136 10.99 -15.76 -33.58
C LEU A 136 10.11 -15.70 -32.31
N TRP A 137 10.01 -16.81 -31.60
CA TRP A 137 9.24 -16.86 -30.34
C TRP A 137 9.83 -15.95 -29.26
N GLY A 138 11.15 -15.92 -29.12
CA GLY A 138 11.81 -14.98 -28.20
C GLY A 138 11.55 -13.51 -28.58
N ALA A 139 11.70 -13.16 -29.86
CA ALA A 139 11.45 -11.81 -30.33
C ALA A 139 9.98 -11.38 -30.13
N LEU A 140 9.04 -12.25 -30.49
CA LEU A 140 7.60 -12.02 -30.24
C LEU A 140 7.31 -11.87 -28.74
N ALA A 141 7.91 -12.68 -27.90
CA ALA A 141 7.77 -12.59 -26.46
C ALA A 141 8.22 -11.22 -25.93
N GLY A 142 9.43 -10.78 -26.32
CA GLY A 142 9.93 -9.47 -25.93
C GLY A 142 9.03 -8.32 -26.40
N MET A 143 8.40 -8.48 -27.55
CA MET A 143 7.55 -7.46 -28.15
C MET A 143 6.13 -7.43 -27.52
N PHE A 144 5.48 -8.58 -27.38
CA PHE A 144 4.12 -8.65 -26.83
C PHE A 144 4.06 -8.34 -25.33
N ARG A 145 5.14 -8.58 -24.56
CA ARG A 145 5.18 -8.22 -23.14
C ARG A 145 5.10 -6.71 -22.86
N PHE A 146 5.23 -5.86 -23.86
CA PHE A 146 4.88 -4.43 -23.71
C PHE A 146 3.38 -4.20 -23.53
N ILE A 147 2.54 -5.19 -23.88
CA ILE A 147 1.09 -5.11 -23.72
C ILE A 147 0.73 -5.66 -22.32
N PRO A 148 0.31 -4.81 -21.38
CA PRO A 148 0.00 -5.25 -20.03
C PRO A 148 -1.12 -6.31 -20.03
N TYR A 149 -1.03 -7.29 -19.15
CA TYR A 149 -1.96 -8.42 -18.94
C TYR A 149 -2.17 -9.34 -20.15
N VAL A 150 -2.29 -8.80 -21.35
CA VAL A 150 -2.60 -9.59 -22.59
C VAL A 150 -1.32 -10.22 -23.16
N GLY A 151 -0.22 -9.50 -23.11
CA GLY A 151 1.07 -9.93 -23.68
C GLY A 151 1.55 -11.30 -23.19
N PRO A 152 1.62 -11.53 -21.89
CA PRO A 152 2.04 -12.82 -21.32
C PRO A 152 1.20 -14.00 -21.82
N TRP A 153 -0.11 -13.82 -21.98
CA TRP A 153 -0.98 -14.87 -22.52
C TRP A 153 -0.72 -15.19 -23.97
N ILE A 154 -0.51 -14.17 -24.83
CA ILE A 154 -0.16 -14.40 -26.24
C ILE A 154 1.18 -15.13 -26.33
N VAL A 155 2.16 -14.70 -25.55
CA VAL A 155 3.50 -15.30 -25.49
C VAL A 155 3.45 -16.76 -25.03
N ALA A 156 2.56 -17.10 -24.11
CA ALA A 156 2.35 -18.46 -23.63
C ALA A 156 1.65 -19.35 -24.67
N VAL A 157 0.49 -18.91 -25.15
CA VAL A 157 -0.40 -19.72 -26.00
C VAL A 157 0.23 -20.11 -27.34
N LEU A 158 0.99 -19.21 -27.96
CA LEU A 158 1.54 -19.46 -29.30
C LEU A 158 2.57 -20.58 -29.36
N PRO A 159 3.67 -20.58 -28.55
CA PRO A 159 4.65 -21.68 -28.57
C PRO A 159 4.07 -22.97 -27.99
N ILE A 160 3.15 -22.91 -27.01
CA ILE A 160 2.46 -24.08 -26.50
C ILE A 160 1.61 -24.71 -27.60
N GLY A 161 0.80 -23.91 -28.32
CA GLY A 161 -0.01 -24.39 -29.45
C GLY A 161 0.85 -25.03 -30.54
N LEU A 162 1.98 -24.42 -30.91
CA LEU A 162 2.90 -25.01 -31.87
C LEU A 162 3.49 -26.32 -31.37
N SER A 163 3.87 -26.39 -30.10
CA SER A 163 4.48 -27.61 -29.52
C SER A 163 3.54 -28.81 -29.59
N LEU A 164 2.23 -28.61 -29.44
CA LEU A 164 1.20 -29.67 -29.57
C LEU A 164 1.05 -30.18 -30.99
N THR A 165 1.46 -29.42 -32.00
CA THR A 165 1.36 -29.83 -33.41
C THR A 165 2.66 -30.39 -33.95
N VAL A 166 3.82 -30.03 -33.38
CA VAL A 166 5.15 -30.41 -33.87
C VAL A 166 5.65 -31.70 -33.22
N PHE A 167 5.28 -31.93 -31.96
CA PHE A 167 5.83 -33.05 -31.20
C PHE A 167 4.80 -34.20 -31.06
N ASP A 168 5.30 -35.43 -31.26
CA ASP A 168 4.51 -36.64 -30.97
C ASP A 168 4.56 -36.91 -29.45
N GLY A 169 3.38 -36.79 -28.79
CA GLY A 169 3.26 -37.06 -27.35
C GLY A 169 3.19 -35.80 -26.48
N TRP A 170 2.99 -36.00 -25.17
CA TRP A 170 2.72 -34.93 -24.21
C TRP A 170 3.95 -34.39 -23.47
N THR A 171 5.07 -35.12 -23.51
CA THR A 171 6.24 -34.79 -22.70
C THR A 171 6.88 -33.46 -23.06
N LEU A 172 7.12 -33.21 -24.36
CA LEU A 172 7.73 -31.96 -24.83
C LEU A 172 6.80 -30.75 -24.72
N PRO A 173 5.49 -30.84 -25.09
CA PRO A 173 4.53 -29.78 -24.80
C PRO A 173 4.43 -29.42 -23.31
N LEU A 174 4.45 -30.40 -22.40
CA LEU A 174 4.47 -30.14 -20.96
C LEU A 174 5.76 -29.43 -20.51
N MET A 175 6.90 -29.74 -21.14
CA MET A 175 8.15 -28.99 -20.87
C MET A 175 8.06 -27.55 -21.34
N VAL A 176 7.40 -27.25 -22.47
CA VAL A 176 7.17 -25.87 -22.93
C VAL A 176 6.27 -25.13 -21.95
N ILE A 177 5.19 -25.77 -21.49
CA ILE A 177 4.27 -25.20 -20.49
C ILE A 177 5.04 -24.90 -19.19
N ALA A 178 5.81 -25.87 -18.68
CA ALA A 178 6.60 -25.71 -17.47
C ALA A 178 7.64 -24.57 -17.61
N LEU A 179 8.32 -24.48 -18.75
CA LEU A 179 9.27 -23.40 -19.04
C LEU A 179 8.58 -22.03 -18.97
N VAL A 180 7.43 -21.86 -19.63
CA VAL A 180 6.69 -20.60 -19.62
C VAL A 180 6.25 -20.24 -18.21
N ILE A 181 5.70 -21.19 -17.45
CA ILE A 181 5.26 -20.93 -16.06
C ILE A 181 6.45 -20.54 -15.19
N VAL A 182 7.57 -21.23 -15.27
CA VAL A 182 8.78 -20.93 -14.47
C VAL A 182 9.32 -19.54 -14.82
N LEU A 183 9.38 -19.20 -16.12
CA LEU A 183 9.85 -17.89 -16.55
C LEU A 183 8.89 -16.78 -16.13
N GLU A 184 7.57 -17.00 -16.21
CA GLU A 184 6.58 -16.02 -15.80
C GLU A 184 6.63 -15.76 -14.29
N LEU A 185 6.67 -16.83 -13.48
CA LEU A 185 6.82 -16.72 -12.03
C LEU A 185 8.16 -16.06 -11.65
N GLY A 186 9.24 -16.46 -12.29
CA GLY A 186 10.58 -15.88 -12.03
C GLY A 186 10.63 -14.40 -12.40
N THR A 187 9.98 -14.00 -13.50
CA THR A 187 9.92 -12.60 -13.91
C THR A 187 9.09 -11.78 -12.93
N ASN A 188 7.88 -12.22 -12.61
CA ASN A 188 6.96 -11.47 -11.75
C ASN A 188 7.40 -11.42 -10.27
N MET A 189 8.01 -12.51 -9.76
CA MET A 189 8.39 -12.58 -8.34
C MET A 189 9.82 -12.09 -8.06
N ILE A 190 10.72 -12.14 -9.04
CA ILE A 190 12.13 -11.82 -8.82
C ILE A 190 12.59 -10.67 -9.72
N LEU A 191 12.43 -10.79 -11.03
CA LEU A 191 13.03 -9.87 -11.98
C LEU A 191 12.37 -8.48 -11.94
N GLU A 192 11.05 -8.44 -11.92
CA GLU A 192 10.30 -7.19 -11.85
C GLU A 192 10.53 -6.46 -10.51
N PRO A 193 10.37 -7.07 -9.33
CA PRO A 193 10.64 -6.38 -8.07
C PRO A 193 12.08 -5.89 -7.91
N VAL A 194 13.07 -6.64 -8.41
CA VAL A 194 14.47 -6.25 -8.34
C VAL A 194 14.79 -5.06 -9.24
N LEU A 195 14.21 -5.01 -10.45
CA LEU A 195 14.49 -3.97 -11.43
C LEU A 195 13.61 -2.73 -11.26
N TYR A 196 12.32 -2.90 -11.01
CA TYR A 196 11.38 -1.78 -10.85
C TYR A 196 11.42 -1.16 -9.45
N GLY A 197 11.86 -1.89 -8.41
CA GLY A 197 11.68 -1.47 -7.03
C GLY A 197 10.18 -1.35 -6.70
N HIS A 198 9.83 -0.51 -5.73
CA HIS A 198 8.42 -0.28 -5.40
C HIS A 198 7.86 0.79 -6.33
N SER A 199 6.99 0.35 -7.23
CA SER A 199 5.92 1.04 -7.93
C SER A 199 6.23 2.01 -9.09
N VAL A 200 5.54 1.76 -10.17
CA VAL A 200 5.30 2.71 -11.28
C VAL A 200 4.52 3.95 -10.78
N GLY A 201 4.01 3.90 -9.55
CA GLY A 201 3.25 4.99 -8.93
C GLY A 201 1.79 5.09 -9.40
N VAL A 202 1.26 4.04 -10.02
CA VAL A 202 -0.13 3.94 -10.46
C VAL A 202 -0.73 2.65 -9.90
N SER A 203 -1.91 2.71 -9.32
CA SER A 203 -2.58 1.53 -8.78
C SER A 203 -3.01 0.56 -9.88
N ASP A 204 -3.03 -0.75 -9.60
CA ASP A 204 -3.42 -1.79 -10.57
C ASP A 204 -4.81 -1.56 -11.13
N PHE A 205 -5.76 -1.12 -10.29
CA PHE A 205 -7.11 -0.80 -10.72
C PHE A 205 -7.13 0.40 -11.68
N ALA A 206 -6.40 1.46 -11.37
CA ALA A 206 -6.29 2.64 -12.23
C ALA A 206 -5.63 2.28 -13.56
N LEU A 207 -4.61 1.42 -13.55
CA LEU A 207 -3.98 0.93 -14.76
C LEU A 207 -4.95 0.15 -15.65
N LEU A 208 -5.81 -0.70 -15.05
CA LEU A 208 -6.81 -1.48 -15.77
C LEU A 208 -7.86 -0.56 -16.44
N VAL A 209 -8.34 0.45 -15.72
CA VAL A 209 -9.25 1.48 -16.27
C VAL A 209 -8.57 2.28 -17.38
N ALA A 210 -7.30 2.65 -17.18
CA ALA A 210 -6.52 3.38 -18.16
C ALA A 210 -6.31 2.57 -19.46
N ILE A 211 -6.00 1.27 -19.35
CA ILE A 211 -5.89 0.37 -20.49
C ILE A 211 -7.19 0.35 -21.31
N ALA A 212 -8.34 0.21 -20.65
CA ALA A 212 -9.62 0.24 -21.31
C ALA A 212 -9.87 1.58 -22.02
N PHE A 213 -9.57 2.72 -21.34
CA PHE A 213 -9.74 4.06 -21.86
C PHE A 213 -8.83 4.32 -23.08
N TRP A 214 -7.52 4.04 -22.96
CA TRP A 214 -6.57 4.30 -24.04
C TRP A 214 -6.78 3.38 -25.24
N THR A 215 -7.18 2.10 -24.99
CA THR A 215 -7.55 1.15 -26.06
C THR A 215 -8.79 1.62 -26.78
N TRP A 216 -9.80 2.11 -26.06
CA TRP A 216 -10.98 2.69 -26.70
C TRP A 216 -10.66 3.92 -27.54
N LEU A 217 -9.70 4.74 -27.13
CA LEU A 217 -9.34 5.98 -27.82
C LEU A 217 -8.43 5.76 -29.04
N TRP A 218 -7.45 4.84 -28.93
CA TRP A 218 -6.40 4.64 -29.95
C TRP A 218 -6.17 3.18 -30.32
N ASP A 219 -7.13 2.30 -30.11
CA ASP A 219 -7.07 0.87 -30.40
C ASP A 219 -5.79 0.19 -29.84
N GLY A 220 -5.14 -0.65 -30.66
CA GLY A 220 -3.93 -1.39 -30.25
C GLY A 220 -2.75 -0.49 -29.84
N VAL A 221 -2.63 0.70 -30.40
CA VAL A 221 -1.59 1.67 -30.01
C VAL A 221 -1.83 2.18 -28.59
N GLY A 222 -3.10 2.47 -28.27
CA GLY A 222 -3.52 2.87 -26.93
C GLY A 222 -3.22 1.80 -25.90
N LEU A 223 -3.44 0.53 -26.25
CA LEU A 223 -3.15 -0.61 -25.38
C LEU A 223 -1.65 -0.69 -25.00
N VAL A 224 -0.75 -0.51 -25.95
CA VAL A 224 0.71 -0.53 -25.74
C VAL A 224 1.17 0.68 -24.91
N LEU A 225 0.61 1.85 -25.19
CA LEU A 225 1.00 3.12 -24.56
C LEU A 225 0.24 3.43 -23.27
N ALA A 226 -0.72 2.61 -22.85
CA ALA A 226 -1.59 2.86 -21.71
C ALA A 226 -0.77 3.19 -20.44
N THR A 227 0.19 2.35 -20.09
CA THR A 227 1.02 2.54 -18.89
C THR A 227 1.84 3.84 -18.93
N PRO A 228 2.69 4.11 -19.94
CA PRO A 228 3.50 5.31 -19.95
C PRO A 228 2.66 6.60 -20.00
N LEU A 229 1.53 6.59 -20.73
CA LEU A 229 0.65 7.76 -20.80
C LEU A 229 -0.05 8.03 -19.45
N THR A 230 -0.49 6.98 -18.79
CA THR A 230 -1.13 7.10 -17.47
C THR A 230 -0.14 7.61 -16.43
N VAL A 231 1.09 7.10 -16.42
CA VAL A 231 2.16 7.60 -15.55
C VAL A 231 2.40 9.09 -15.79
N CYS A 232 2.43 9.53 -17.05
CA CYS A 232 2.53 10.95 -17.37
C CYS A 232 1.41 11.77 -16.75
N ILE A 233 0.15 11.33 -16.94
CA ILE A 233 -1.02 12.05 -16.42
C ILE A 233 -0.94 12.15 -14.90
N VAL A 234 -0.67 11.05 -14.20
CA VAL A 234 -0.56 11.04 -12.74
C VAL A 234 0.53 11.98 -12.25
N VAL A 235 1.73 11.95 -12.88
CA VAL A 235 2.83 12.86 -12.53
C VAL A 235 2.45 14.33 -12.77
N PHE A 236 1.80 14.65 -13.89
CA PHE A 236 1.32 16.01 -14.14
C PHE A 236 0.26 16.44 -13.11
N CYS A 237 -0.71 15.58 -12.82
CA CYS A 237 -1.78 15.87 -11.87
C CYS A 237 -1.24 16.13 -10.46
N LYS A 238 -0.21 15.42 -10.03
CA LYS A 238 0.47 15.62 -8.75
C LYS A 238 1.04 17.04 -8.57
N HIS A 239 1.43 17.72 -9.66
CA HIS A 239 2.03 19.05 -9.61
C HIS A 239 1.02 20.18 -9.86
N ILE A 240 -0.23 19.87 -10.15
CA ILE A 240 -1.29 20.85 -10.39
C ILE A 240 -2.28 20.82 -9.21
N PRO A 241 -2.35 21.88 -8.39
CA PRO A 241 -3.13 21.88 -7.12
C PRO A 241 -4.59 21.48 -7.26
N ASN A 242 -5.23 21.75 -8.41
CA ASN A 242 -6.63 21.40 -8.64
C ASN A 242 -6.85 19.98 -9.17
N LEU A 243 -5.78 19.26 -9.49
CA LEU A 243 -5.81 17.91 -10.06
C LEU A 243 -5.18 16.86 -9.12
N GLU A 244 -4.82 17.23 -7.90
CA GLU A 244 -4.28 16.31 -6.88
C GLU A 244 -5.23 15.14 -6.61
N PHE A 245 -6.55 15.33 -6.79
CA PHE A 245 -7.52 14.24 -6.64
C PHE A 245 -7.29 13.08 -7.65
N VAL A 246 -6.72 13.37 -8.83
CA VAL A 246 -6.40 12.32 -9.82
C VAL A 246 -5.22 11.47 -9.33
N ASP A 247 -4.19 12.11 -8.74
CA ASP A 247 -3.08 11.40 -8.10
C ASP A 247 -3.59 10.54 -6.92
N LEU A 248 -4.52 11.07 -6.13
CA LEU A 248 -5.13 10.33 -5.02
C LEU A 248 -5.95 9.12 -5.50
N MET A 249 -6.66 9.23 -6.63
CA MET A 249 -7.49 8.15 -7.17
C MET A 249 -6.70 7.11 -7.99
N MET A 250 -5.68 7.55 -8.71
CA MET A 250 -4.95 6.70 -9.66
C MET A 250 -3.57 6.30 -9.14
N GLY A 251 -2.99 7.09 -8.24
CA GLY A 251 -1.69 6.84 -7.66
C GLY A 251 -1.69 5.63 -6.72
N GLU A 252 -0.54 5.00 -6.59
CA GLU A 252 -0.29 4.01 -5.55
C GLU A 252 0.03 4.75 -4.26
N ASN A 253 -1.03 5.09 -3.51
CA ASN A 253 -0.82 5.70 -2.21
C ASN A 253 -0.23 4.66 -1.26
N PRO A 254 0.84 5.00 -0.53
CA PRO A 254 1.31 4.13 0.53
C PRO A 254 0.14 3.88 1.50
N PRO A 255 0.07 2.68 2.10
CA PRO A 255 -0.97 2.40 3.07
C PRO A 255 -0.99 3.52 4.11
N PRO A 256 -2.17 3.97 4.54
CA PRO A 256 -2.27 5.04 5.53
C PRO A 256 -1.45 4.68 6.76
N GLN A 257 -0.82 5.68 7.36
CA GLN A 257 0.00 5.45 8.55
C GLN A 257 -0.81 4.71 9.61
N PRO A 258 -0.23 3.73 10.33
CA PRO A 258 -0.98 2.85 11.23
C PRO A 258 -1.88 3.59 12.23
N HIS A 259 -1.44 4.72 12.76
CA HIS A 259 -2.24 5.53 13.67
C HIS A 259 -3.47 6.17 13.00
N LEU A 260 -3.37 6.53 11.70
CA LEU A 260 -4.51 7.07 10.96
C LEU A 260 -5.52 5.97 10.65
N SER A 261 -5.05 4.77 10.26
CA SER A 261 -5.93 3.61 10.08
C SER A 261 -6.62 3.22 11.38
N TYR A 262 -5.91 3.23 12.49
CA TYR A 262 -6.46 2.94 13.82
C TYR A 262 -7.56 3.95 14.18
N TYR A 263 -7.32 5.24 14.02
CA TYR A 263 -8.32 6.28 14.22
C TYR A 263 -9.54 6.10 13.29
N GLN A 264 -9.32 5.83 11.99
CA GLN A 264 -10.40 5.61 11.02
C GLN A 264 -11.27 4.40 11.35
N HIS A 265 -10.69 3.32 11.87
CA HIS A 265 -11.44 2.14 12.31
C HIS A 265 -12.35 2.47 13.50
N HIS A 266 -11.87 3.23 14.49
CA HIS A 266 -12.71 3.68 15.61
C HIS A 266 -13.79 4.65 15.16
N LEU A 267 -13.47 5.61 14.28
CA LEU A 267 -14.44 6.55 13.70
C LEU A 267 -15.56 5.82 12.93
N ALA A 268 -15.22 4.72 12.24
CA ALA A 268 -16.17 3.89 11.50
C ALA A 268 -16.91 2.85 12.35
N GLY A 269 -16.67 2.78 13.66
CA GLY A 269 -17.23 1.77 14.57
C GLY A 269 -16.72 0.35 14.30
N ASN A 270 -15.57 0.20 13.62
CA ASN A 270 -14.96 -1.10 13.32
C ASN A 270 -13.89 -1.46 14.35
N GLU A 271 -14.31 -1.68 15.58
CA GLU A 271 -13.44 -1.97 16.74
C GLU A 271 -12.58 -3.22 16.55
N GLY A 272 -13.14 -4.25 15.90
CA GLY A 272 -12.40 -5.48 15.64
C GLY A 272 -11.18 -5.30 14.74
N ALA A 273 -11.28 -4.45 13.70
CA ALA A 273 -10.16 -4.13 12.84
C ALA A 273 -9.11 -3.25 13.54
N ALA A 274 -9.56 -2.29 14.37
CA ALA A 274 -8.69 -1.49 15.21
C ALA A 274 -7.88 -2.36 16.17
N GLN A 275 -8.56 -3.30 16.83
CA GLN A 275 -7.96 -4.26 17.76
C GLN A 275 -6.88 -5.11 17.08
N VAL A 276 -7.18 -5.72 15.94
CA VAL A 276 -6.23 -6.53 15.16
C VAL A 276 -5.00 -5.72 14.76
N LEU A 277 -5.18 -4.46 14.36
CA LEU A 277 -4.09 -3.57 13.98
C LEU A 277 -3.16 -3.29 15.18
N LEU A 278 -3.73 -2.96 16.33
CA LEU A 278 -2.96 -2.65 17.55
C LEU A 278 -2.22 -3.90 18.05
N GLU A 279 -2.89 -5.07 18.12
CA GLU A 279 -2.27 -6.34 18.50
C GLU A 279 -1.11 -6.75 17.57
N ALA A 280 -1.27 -6.55 16.28
CA ALA A 280 -0.19 -6.84 15.31
C ALA A 280 1.04 -5.95 15.56
N ALA A 281 0.82 -4.68 15.90
CA ALA A 281 1.90 -3.76 16.24
C ALA A 281 2.58 -4.13 17.57
N VAL A 282 1.80 -4.45 18.60
CA VAL A 282 2.34 -4.90 19.89
C VAL A 282 3.18 -6.17 19.76
N LYS A 283 2.71 -7.12 18.95
CA LYS A 283 3.47 -8.35 18.68
C LYS A 283 4.79 -8.10 17.96
N LYS A 284 4.86 -7.07 17.10
CA LYS A 284 6.03 -6.74 16.28
C LYS A 284 7.03 -5.86 17.05
N ASP A 285 6.56 -4.78 17.64
CA ASP A 285 7.37 -3.67 18.13
C ASP A 285 7.29 -3.48 19.67
N GLY A 286 6.46 -4.27 20.36
CA GLY A 286 6.20 -4.18 21.80
C GLY A 286 5.10 -3.17 22.16
N LEU A 287 4.55 -3.30 23.39
CA LEU A 287 3.42 -2.51 23.88
C LEU A 287 3.74 -1.01 23.89
N GLU A 288 4.85 -0.61 24.51
CA GLU A 288 5.27 0.80 24.62
C GLU A 288 5.34 1.47 23.25
N THR A 289 6.02 0.83 22.29
CA THR A 289 6.18 1.38 20.92
C THR A 289 4.85 1.45 20.19
N ALA A 290 3.99 0.45 20.32
CA ALA A 290 2.68 0.44 19.69
C ALA A 290 1.76 1.54 20.26
N LEU A 291 1.75 1.74 21.57
CA LEU A 291 1.00 2.83 22.20
C LEU A 291 1.53 4.21 21.75
N GLU A 292 2.85 4.38 21.69
CA GLU A 292 3.47 5.65 21.28
C GLU A 292 3.25 5.97 19.81
N THR A 293 3.34 4.97 18.91
CA THR A 293 3.30 5.21 17.46
C THR A 293 1.90 5.13 16.84
N ILE A 294 0.96 4.45 17.52
CA ILE A 294 -0.39 4.23 17.00
C ILE A 294 -1.46 4.88 17.87
N ALA A 295 -1.56 4.48 19.14
CA ALA A 295 -2.68 4.88 19.97
C ALA A 295 -2.61 6.37 20.38
N LEU A 296 -1.45 6.83 20.83
CA LEU A 296 -1.27 8.22 21.25
C LEU A 296 -1.45 9.23 20.10
N PRO A 297 -0.91 9.03 18.89
CA PRO A 297 -1.21 9.90 17.76
C PRO A 297 -2.69 9.87 17.33
N ALA A 298 -3.36 8.72 17.42
CA ALA A 298 -4.79 8.62 17.13
C ALA A 298 -5.64 9.42 18.13
N LEU A 299 -5.31 9.39 19.44
CA LEU A 299 -5.92 10.26 20.43
C LEU A 299 -5.70 11.75 20.13
N ALA A 300 -4.50 12.10 19.69
CA ALA A 300 -4.18 13.48 19.32
C ALA A 300 -5.01 13.95 18.11
N ILE A 301 -5.27 13.06 17.15
CA ILE A 301 -6.15 13.34 16.00
C ILE A 301 -7.58 13.54 16.48
N THR A 302 -8.12 12.63 17.30
CA THR A 302 -9.48 12.74 17.86
C THR A 302 -9.66 14.07 18.59
N ARG A 303 -8.72 14.45 19.44
CA ARG A 303 -8.73 15.72 20.15
C ARG A 303 -8.69 16.92 19.22
N ARG A 304 -7.89 16.85 18.17
CA ARG A 304 -7.80 17.90 17.16
C ARG A 304 -9.11 18.07 16.42
N GLU A 305 -9.75 17.01 16.00
CA GLU A 305 -11.01 17.06 15.24
C GLU A 305 -12.19 17.50 16.11
N GLU A 306 -12.23 17.07 17.37
CA GLU A 306 -13.14 17.60 18.39
C GLU A 306 -12.96 19.13 18.57
N SER A 307 -11.74 19.60 18.71
CA SER A 307 -11.43 21.03 18.90
C SER A 307 -11.74 21.91 17.69
N LEU A 308 -11.80 21.31 16.50
CA LEU A 308 -12.20 21.95 15.23
C LEU A 308 -13.69 21.80 14.94
N GLU A 309 -14.47 21.29 15.90
CA GLU A 309 -15.92 21.06 15.77
C GLU A 309 -16.30 20.13 14.59
N LYS A 310 -15.35 19.26 14.18
CA LYS A 310 -15.59 18.26 13.15
C LYS A 310 -16.24 17.00 13.72
N LEU A 311 -16.02 16.75 15.00
CA LEU A 311 -16.67 15.70 15.79
C LEU A 311 -17.59 16.38 16.81
N THR A 312 -18.76 15.81 16.98
CA THR A 312 -19.62 16.18 18.13
C THR A 312 -19.00 15.65 19.43
N PRO A 313 -19.32 16.23 20.58
CA PRO A 313 -18.82 15.72 21.86
C PRO A 313 -19.18 14.25 22.12
N ALA A 314 -20.35 13.80 21.65
CA ALA A 314 -20.78 12.41 21.77
C ALA A 314 -19.92 11.47 20.91
N GLU A 315 -19.71 11.81 19.63
CA GLU A 315 -18.84 11.02 18.74
C GLU A 315 -17.39 10.94 19.25
N ALA A 316 -16.86 12.06 19.75
CA ALA A 316 -15.53 12.07 20.35
C ALA A 316 -15.44 11.15 21.58
N GLN A 317 -16.48 11.16 22.43
CA GLN A 317 -16.56 10.30 23.59
C GLN A 317 -16.64 8.81 23.24
N ASP A 318 -17.44 8.46 22.23
CA ASP A 318 -17.54 7.09 21.73
C ASP A 318 -16.17 6.59 21.21
N ILE A 319 -15.45 7.44 20.46
CA ILE A 319 -14.10 7.12 19.97
C ILE A 319 -13.13 6.94 21.15
N TYR A 320 -13.13 7.82 22.13
CA TYR A 320 -12.27 7.69 23.31
C TYR A 320 -12.58 6.39 24.08
N GLN A 321 -13.86 6.08 24.28
CA GLN A 321 -14.23 4.84 24.95
C GLN A 321 -13.78 3.60 24.21
N SER A 322 -14.04 3.53 22.91
CA SER A 322 -13.64 2.42 22.06
C SER A 322 -12.11 2.24 22.01
N MET A 323 -11.35 3.35 21.95
CA MET A 323 -9.88 3.29 22.04
C MET A 323 -9.40 2.77 23.41
N ARG A 324 -10.05 3.21 24.50
CA ARG A 324 -9.75 2.74 25.86
C ARG A 324 -9.92 1.24 25.95
N GLU A 325 -11.08 0.72 25.49
CA GLU A 325 -11.38 -0.70 25.50
C GLU A 325 -10.35 -1.51 24.71
N SER A 326 -9.99 -1.00 23.52
CA SER A 326 -8.95 -1.62 22.68
C SER A 326 -7.59 -1.71 23.39
N ILE A 327 -7.16 -0.64 24.05
CA ILE A 327 -5.89 -0.58 24.79
C ILE A 327 -5.91 -1.53 25.97
N THR A 328 -6.99 -1.52 26.77
CA THR A 328 -7.14 -2.41 27.94
C THR A 328 -7.09 -3.88 27.55
N LEU A 329 -7.76 -4.27 26.46
CA LEU A 329 -7.74 -5.65 25.95
C LEU A 329 -6.34 -6.09 25.50
N VAL A 330 -5.53 -5.19 24.96
CA VAL A 330 -4.15 -5.50 24.54
C VAL A 330 -3.24 -5.63 25.76
N ASP A 331 -3.40 -4.76 26.74
CA ASP A 331 -2.68 -4.77 28.00
C ASP A 331 -2.93 -6.09 28.78
N GLU A 332 -4.19 -6.45 29.00
CA GLU A 332 -4.56 -7.72 29.64
C GLU A 332 -3.98 -8.96 28.93
N LYS A 333 -3.89 -8.92 27.59
CA LYS A 333 -3.28 -10.03 26.83
C LYS A 333 -1.77 -10.11 27.01
N GLU A 334 -1.10 -8.97 27.06
CA GLU A 334 0.35 -8.93 27.26
C GLU A 334 0.71 -9.35 28.68
N ASP A 335 -0.03 -8.88 29.70
CA ASP A 335 0.10 -9.31 31.10
C ASP A 335 -0.10 -10.83 31.23
N ALA A 336 -1.12 -11.37 30.57
CA ALA A 336 -1.38 -12.81 30.58
C ALA A 336 -0.26 -13.62 29.91
N LYS A 337 0.39 -13.06 28.93
CA LYS A 337 1.54 -13.67 28.24
C LYS A 337 2.79 -13.63 29.12
N GLU A 338 3.09 -12.49 29.73
CA GLU A 338 4.22 -12.33 30.66
C GLU A 338 4.08 -13.26 31.86
N ALA A 339 2.87 -13.36 32.45
CA ALA A 339 2.58 -14.28 33.54
C ALA A 339 2.79 -15.75 33.14
N LYS A 340 2.46 -16.13 31.90
CA LYS A 340 2.72 -17.49 31.39
C LYS A 340 4.22 -17.74 31.19
N GLU A 341 4.94 -16.77 30.68
CA GLU A 341 6.39 -16.87 30.50
C GLU A 341 7.14 -16.90 31.82
N ALA A 342 6.73 -16.10 32.82
CA ALA A 342 7.28 -16.14 34.17
C ALA A 342 7.09 -17.50 34.81
N LYS A 343 5.88 -18.07 34.78
CA LYS A 343 5.60 -19.43 35.28
C LYS A 343 6.39 -20.52 34.56
N LYS A 344 6.71 -20.31 33.26
CA LYS A 344 7.53 -21.26 32.52
C LYS A 344 9.00 -21.17 32.95
N ARG A 345 9.54 -19.96 33.11
CA ARG A 345 10.90 -19.73 33.64
C ARG A 345 11.09 -20.28 35.03
N GLU A 346 10.11 -20.08 35.91
CA GLU A 346 10.12 -20.62 37.27
C GLU A 346 10.15 -22.15 37.25
N LYS A 347 9.32 -22.81 36.43
CA LYS A 347 9.35 -24.27 36.24
C LYS A 347 10.66 -24.79 35.65
N GLU A 348 11.27 -24.03 34.73
CA GLU A 348 12.56 -24.39 34.15
C GLU A 348 13.69 -24.23 35.17
N LYS A 349 13.65 -23.19 36.01
CA LYS A 349 14.59 -22.95 37.10
C LYS A 349 14.45 -24.06 38.16
N ALA A 350 13.23 -24.36 38.63
CA ALA A 350 12.98 -25.44 39.59
C ALA A 350 13.45 -26.82 39.06
N LYS A 351 13.37 -27.08 37.76
CA LYS A 351 13.90 -28.30 37.15
C LYS A 351 15.44 -28.31 37.06
N ALA A 352 16.04 -27.15 36.90
CA ALA A 352 17.51 -27.00 36.89
C ALA A 352 18.06 -27.22 38.32
N ASP A 353 17.43 -26.58 39.32
CA ASP A 353 17.80 -26.67 40.73
C ASP A 353 17.65 -28.13 41.25
N ALA A 354 16.55 -28.80 40.90
CA ALA A 354 16.35 -30.23 41.23
C ALA A 354 17.37 -31.17 40.57
N LYS A 355 17.96 -30.76 39.44
CA LYS A 355 18.98 -31.52 38.74
C LYS A 355 20.39 -31.27 39.33
N GLU A 356 20.65 -30.09 39.89
CA GLU A 356 21.86 -29.77 40.65
C GLU A 356 21.85 -30.42 42.00
N GLU A 357 20.72 -30.43 42.75
CA GLU A 357 20.55 -31.20 44.00
C GLU A 357 20.79 -32.70 43.81
N ALA A 358 20.34 -33.27 42.69
CA ALA A 358 20.59 -34.66 42.34
C ALA A 358 22.08 -34.97 42.03
N ASN A 359 22.88 -33.97 41.72
CA ASN A 359 24.31 -34.10 41.42
C ASN A 359 25.22 -33.91 42.67
N GLY A 360 24.68 -33.60 43.85
CA GLY A 360 25.41 -33.61 45.12
C GLY A 360 26.25 -32.38 45.40
N GLU A 361 26.03 -31.28 44.76
CA GLU A 361 26.67 -29.98 45.11
C GLU A 361 25.75 -29.19 46.06
N HIS A 362 25.93 -29.38 47.38
CA HIS A 362 25.32 -28.53 48.39
C HIS A 362 26.00 -27.18 48.40
N HIS A 363 25.38 -26.17 47.82
CA HIS A 363 25.63 -24.79 48.19
C HIS A 363 24.64 -24.43 49.33
N ASP A 364 25.19 -24.12 50.52
CA ASP A 364 24.45 -23.48 51.59
C ASP A 364 24.02 -22.07 51.12
N GLU A 365 22.86 -21.97 50.46
CA GLU A 365 22.25 -20.67 50.24
C GLU A 365 21.65 -20.18 51.56
N VAL A 366 22.28 -19.15 52.12
CA VAL A 366 21.67 -18.32 53.19
C VAL A 366 20.38 -17.72 52.64
N PRO A 367 19.21 -17.92 53.30
CA PRO A 367 17.97 -17.30 52.89
C PRO A 367 18.18 -15.77 52.84
N LEU A 368 18.23 -15.19 51.68
CA LEU A 368 18.12 -13.75 51.50
C LEU A 368 16.71 -13.36 51.95
N GLU A 369 16.61 -12.63 53.06
CA GLU A 369 15.36 -11.98 53.48
C GLU A 369 14.81 -11.23 52.29
N GLU A 370 13.57 -11.57 51.88
CA GLU A 370 12.86 -10.81 50.84
C GLU A 370 12.86 -9.32 51.27
N PRO A 371 13.33 -8.41 50.45
CA PRO A 371 13.36 -7.00 50.80
C PRO A 371 11.94 -6.54 51.06
N GLU A 372 11.71 -5.95 52.24
CA GLU A 372 10.44 -5.35 52.64
C GLU A 372 9.94 -4.44 51.52
N ALA A 373 8.77 -4.72 50.93
CA ALA A 373 8.23 -3.98 49.81
C ALA A 373 8.10 -2.51 50.20
N LEU A 374 8.89 -1.65 49.57
CA LEU A 374 8.81 -0.20 49.74
C LEU A 374 7.41 0.28 49.35
N PRO A 375 6.83 1.27 50.05
CA PRO A 375 5.54 1.82 49.67
C PRO A 375 5.62 2.37 48.23
N PRO A 376 4.57 2.16 47.41
CA PRO A 376 4.60 2.53 46.00
C PRO A 376 4.86 4.05 45.84
N PHE A 377 5.65 4.40 44.81
CA PHE A 377 5.91 5.81 44.48
C PHE A 377 4.65 6.42 43.88
N ARG A 378 4.01 7.35 44.60
CA ARG A 378 2.74 7.93 44.20
C ARG A 378 2.89 9.12 43.29
N ILE A 379 2.32 9.01 42.09
CA ILE A 379 2.25 10.05 41.07
C ILE A 379 0.78 10.52 40.96
N PHE A 380 0.57 11.82 40.97
CA PHE A 380 -0.75 12.38 40.68
C PHE A 380 -0.80 12.80 39.22
N GLY A 381 -1.59 12.09 38.40
CA GLY A 381 -1.83 12.38 37.00
C GLY A 381 -2.98 13.37 36.82
N ARG A 382 -2.74 14.49 36.15
CA ARG A 382 -3.75 15.50 35.82
C ARG A 382 -3.98 15.61 34.33
N ALA A 383 -5.18 15.29 33.87
CA ALA A 383 -5.64 15.57 32.52
C ALA A 383 -5.96 17.09 32.39
N LEU A 384 -5.40 17.75 31.38
CA LEU A 384 -5.58 19.20 31.20
C LEU A 384 -6.94 19.56 30.57
N HIS A 385 -7.39 18.79 29.58
CA HIS A 385 -8.56 19.13 28.75
C HIS A 385 -9.58 17.98 28.57
N GLY A 386 -9.66 17.03 29.48
CA GLY A 386 -10.69 15.99 29.45
C GLY A 386 -10.20 14.60 29.11
N GLU A 387 -11.07 13.78 28.50
CA GLU A 387 -10.90 12.33 28.42
C GLU A 387 -9.68 11.86 27.61
N GLY A 388 -9.35 12.51 26.50
CA GLY A 388 -8.17 12.16 25.71
C GLY A 388 -6.86 12.33 26.50
N ASP A 389 -6.72 13.42 27.29
CA ASP A 389 -5.55 13.62 28.14
C ASP A 389 -5.48 12.58 29.26
N SER A 390 -6.64 12.16 29.78
CA SER A 390 -6.73 11.11 30.79
C SER A 390 -6.30 9.75 30.24
N GLN A 391 -6.74 9.41 29.05
CA GLN A 391 -6.31 8.17 28.39
C GLN A 391 -4.81 8.15 28.09
N ALA A 392 -4.22 9.28 27.69
CA ALA A 392 -2.78 9.36 27.49
C ALA A 392 -2.01 9.11 28.81
N LEU A 393 -2.56 9.55 29.97
CA LEU A 393 -2.03 9.19 31.28
C LEU A 393 -2.23 7.73 31.64
N GLN A 394 -3.36 7.13 31.25
CA GLN A 394 -3.61 5.70 31.43
C GLN A 394 -2.59 4.87 30.62
N MET A 395 -2.33 5.26 29.35
CA MET A 395 -1.29 4.61 28.56
C MET A 395 0.09 4.72 29.21
N LEU A 396 0.40 5.88 29.79
CA LEU A 396 1.65 6.04 30.53
C LEU A 396 1.68 5.16 31.77
N ALA A 397 0.58 5.07 32.53
CA ALA A 397 0.47 4.22 33.71
C ALA A 397 0.67 2.72 33.38
N THR A 398 0.12 2.26 32.27
CA THR A 398 0.26 0.87 31.78
C THR A 398 1.73 0.46 31.54
N ILE A 399 2.57 1.38 31.10
CA ILE A 399 3.99 1.09 30.80
C ILE A 399 4.94 1.35 31.97
N LEU A 400 4.43 1.87 33.10
CA LEU A 400 5.24 2.11 34.29
C LEU A 400 5.50 0.83 35.08
N PRO A 401 6.62 0.73 35.78
CA PRO A 401 6.91 -0.41 36.64
C PRO A 401 5.90 -0.52 37.79
N PRO A 402 5.64 -1.74 38.33
CA PRO A 402 4.63 -2.00 39.35
C PRO A 402 4.86 -1.27 40.66
N GLU A 403 6.06 -0.76 40.91
CA GLU A 403 6.41 0.04 42.10
C GLU A 403 5.84 1.46 42.05
N VAL A 404 5.28 1.89 40.88
CA VAL A 404 4.73 3.22 40.67
C VAL A 404 3.21 3.14 40.64
N GLU A 405 2.56 3.88 41.50
CA GLU A 405 1.11 4.06 41.52
C GLU A 405 0.76 5.43 40.93
N MET A 406 0.09 5.46 39.77
CA MET A 406 -0.39 6.70 39.15
C MET A 406 -1.89 6.86 39.37
N GLU A 407 -2.25 7.83 40.18
CA GLU A 407 -3.64 8.20 40.40
C GLU A 407 -4.05 9.30 39.42
N ILE A 408 -5.02 9.03 38.54
CA ILE A 408 -5.44 9.94 37.46
C ILE A 408 -6.71 10.68 37.85
N SER A 409 -6.66 12.00 37.78
CA SER A 409 -7.81 12.88 38.03
C SER A 409 -8.40 13.40 36.73
N ASP A 410 -9.60 12.93 36.40
CA ASP A 410 -10.33 13.27 35.15
C ASP A 410 -11.29 14.45 35.30
N ALA A 411 -11.68 14.78 36.51
CA ALA A 411 -12.73 15.76 36.74
C ALA A 411 -12.27 17.18 36.34
N PRO A 412 -13.09 17.93 35.58
CA PRO A 412 -12.89 19.34 35.37
C PRO A 412 -13.13 20.06 36.68
N ARG A 413 -12.11 20.20 37.51
CA ARG A 413 -12.18 20.87 38.82
C ARG A 413 -11.61 22.27 38.72
N LEU A 414 -12.16 23.16 39.53
CA LEU A 414 -11.55 24.48 39.75
C LEU A 414 -10.15 24.29 40.35
N VAL A 415 -9.21 25.13 39.96
CA VAL A 415 -7.80 25.02 40.43
C VAL A 415 -7.73 25.03 41.97
N GLY A 416 -8.68 25.68 42.65
CA GLY A 416 -8.80 25.66 44.12
C GLY A 416 -9.05 24.29 44.69
N GLU A 417 -9.96 23.52 44.09
CA GLU A 417 -10.29 22.15 44.50
C GLU A 417 -9.12 21.19 44.26
N LEU A 418 -8.44 21.36 43.10
CA LEU A 418 -7.23 20.60 42.80
C LEU A 418 -6.12 20.85 43.84
N VAL A 419 -5.95 22.10 44.28
CA VAL A 419 -4.97 22.44 45.31
C VAL A 419 -5.33 21.77 46.64
N SER A 420 -6.61 21.76 47.04
CA SER A 420 -7.05 21.10 48.27
C SER A 420 -6.82 19.60 48.23
N GLU A 421 -7.15 18.94 47.12
CA GLU A 421 -6.92 17.53 46.86
C GLU A 421 -5.41 17.16 46.94
N LEU A 422 -4.55 17.95 46.30
CA LEU A 422 -3.10 17.76 46.35
C LEU A 422 -2.51 17.94 47.75
N GLN A 423 -3.10 18.85 48.57
CA GLN A 423 -2.69 19.04 49.99
C GLN A 423 -3.04 17.81 50.85
N GLU A 424 -4.15 17.15 50.57
CA GLU A 424 -4.59 15.96 51.28
C GLU A 424 -3.75 14.76 50.86
N ARG A 425 -3.54 14.54 49.56
CA ARG A 425 -2.90 13.33 49.02
C ARG A 425 -1.38 13.37 49.07
N LYS A 426 -0.75 14.55 49.11
CA LYS A 426 0.71 14.76 49.18
C LYS A 426 1.51 13.92 48.18
N PRO A 427 1.24 14.00 46.86
CA PRO A 427 1.92 13.18 45.89
C PRO A 427 3.42 13.55 45.82
N ALA A 428 4.27 12.57 45.51
CA ALA A 428 5.67 12.76 45.30
C ALA A 428 5.97 13.56 44.01
N LEU A 429 5.13 13.38 42.99
CA LEU A 429 5.23 14.00 41.68
C LEU A 429 3.86 14.29 41.10
N ILE A 430 3.73 15.41 40.38
CA ILE A 430 2.53 15.75 39.60
C ILE A 430 2.88 15.60 38.12
N CYS A 431 2.12 14.75 37.41
CA CYS A 431 2.21 14.55 35.97
C CYS A 431 1.03 15.22 35.29
N ILE A 432 1.27 16.18 34.39
CA ILE A 432 0.23 16.92 33.66
C ILE A 432 0.24 16.42 32.21
N SER A 433 -0.87 15.85 31.75
CA SER A 433 -1.07 15.46 30.35
C SER A 433 -1.71 16.58 29.54
N ALA A 434 -1.14 16.83 28.36
CA ALA A 434 -1.56 17.86 27.46
C ALA A 434 -1.44 17.41 26.00
N LEU A 435 -2.55 16.97 25.41
CA LEU A 435 -2.64 16.71 23.98
C LEU A 435 -2.55 18.00 23.15
N PRO A 436 -2.13 17.95 21.87
CA PRO A 436 -1.98 19.14 21.03
C PRO A 436 -3.23 19.99 20.93
N GLN A 437 -3.02 21.28 20.69
CA GLN A 437 -3.95 22.42 20.54
C GLN A 437 -4.29 23.17 21.83
N ARG A 438 -3.83 24.43 21.86
CA ARG A 438 -4.00 25.41 22.97
C ARG A 438 -3.55 24.93 24.34
N SER A 439 -2.93 23.76 24.42
CA SER A 439 -2.52 23.10 25.66
C SER A 439 -1.32 23.79 26.34
N GLN A 440 -0.41 24.39 25.58
CA GLN A 440 0.82 24.99 26.12
C GLN A 440 0.53 26.16 27.08
N LEU A 441 -0.39 27.07 26.71
CA LEU A 441 -0.78 28.20 27.55
C LEU A 441 -1.51 27.75 28.83
N ALA A 442 -2.40 26.78 28.69
CA ALA A 442 -3.15 26.23 29.81
C ALA A 442 -2.22 25.46 30.78
N ALA A 443 -1.31 24.62 30.23
CA ALA A 443 -0.31 23.90 31.01
C ALA A 443 0.65 24.87 31.75
N SER A 444 1.14 25.92 31.07
CA SER A 444 1.99 26.95 31.68
C SER A 444 1.26 27.66 32.81
N THR A 445 -0.01 27.99 32.64
CA THR A 445 -0.82 28.65 33.67
C THR A 445 -1.01 27.75 34.89
N LEU A 446 -1.32 26.47 34.66
CA LEU A 446 -1.47 25.48 35.71
C LEU A 446 -0.16 25.25 36.46
N CYS A 447 0.96 25.07 35.75
CA CYS A 447 2.30 24.92 36.35
C CYS A 447 2.67 26.09 37.27
N ARG A 448 2.42 27.32 36.80
CA ARG A 448 2.71 28.54 37.61
C ARG A 448 1.90 28.56 38.90
N ARG A 449 0.63 28.19 38.84
CA ARG A 449 -0.26 28.15 40.02
C ARG A 449 0.14 27.02 40.99
N LEU A 450 0.45 25.84 40.47
CA LEU A 450 0.92 24.71 41.28
C LEU A 450 2.27 25.00 41.94
N ARG A 451 3.24 25.56 41.21
CA ARG A 451 4.55 25.96 41.75
C ARG A 451 4.45 26.96 42.87
N GLY A 452 3.50 27.95 42.75
CA GLY A 452 3.26 28.92 43.80
C GLY A 452 2.68 28.34 45.11
N LYS A 453 2.00 27.19 45.06
CA LYS A 453 1.40 26.51 46.21
C LYS A 453 2.24 25.35 46.73
N PHE A 454 2.98 24.69 45.82
CA PHE A 454 3.79 23.51 46.10
C PHE A 454 5.22 23.69 45.56
N PRO A 455 6.07 24.49 46.23
CA PRO A 455 7.42 24.83 45.74
C PRO A 455 8.34 23.62 45.61
N GLN A 456 8.14 22.59 46.43
CA GLN A 456 8.99 21.39 46.51
C GLN A 456 8.55 20.23 45.65
N VAL A 457 7.29 20.20 45.20
CA VAL A 457 6.75 19.08 44.40
C VAL A 457 7.33 19.12 43.00
N LYS A 458 7.78 17.96 42.51
CA LYS A 458 8.27 17.81 41.14
C LYS A 458 7.07 17.83 40.18
N ILE A 459 7.16 18.55 39.05
CA ILE A 459 6.10 18.67 38.06
C ILE A 459 6.65 18.22 36.71
N LEU A 460 6.10 17.13 36.19
CA LEU A 460 6.31 16.65 34.82
C LEU A 460 5.15 17.13 33.96
N VAL A 461 5.45 17.75 32.82
CA VAL A 461 4.44 18.09 31.82
C VAL A 461 4.68 17.23 30.59
N CYS A 462 3.71 16.35 30.29
CA CYS A 462 3.70 15.54 29.09
C CYS A 462 2.93 16.30 28.00
N GLN A 463 3.68 16.91 27.08
CA GLN A 463 3.10 17.58 25.93
C GLN A 463 3.19 16.64 24.74
N TRP A 464 2.16 15.81 24.58
CA TRP A 464 2.12 14.80 23.53
C TRP A 464 2.12 15.45 22.16
N THR A 465 3.05 15.05 21.30
CA THR A 465 3.18 15.59 19.94
C THR A 465 3.06 14.49 18.90
N LEU A 466 2.60 14.86 17.70
CA LEU A 466 2.80 14.01 16.54
C LEU A 466 4.30 13.93 16.25
N PRO A 467 4.82 12.79 15.75
CA PRO A 467 6.27 12.51 15.63
C PRO A 467 7.09 13.55 14.86
N GLU A 468 6.43 14.46 14.15
CA GLU A 468 7.08 15.45 13.26
C GLU A 468 7.25 16.86 13.86
N ARG A 469 6.86 17.08 15.13
CA ARG A 469 6.93 18.43 15.75
C ARG A 469 7.82 18.46 16.98
N GLU A 470 8.85 19.29 16.94
CA GLU A 470 9.63 19.65 18.14
C GLU A 470 8.81 20.48 19.13
N VAL A 471 8.87 20.11 20.40
CA VAL A 471 8.24 20.85 21.49
C VAL A 471 9.21 21.91 22.02
N ASP A 472 8.80 23.18 22.01
CA ASP A 472 9.55 24.21 22.76
C ASP A 472 9.24 24.09 24.26
N ALA A 473 10.12 23.40 24.98
CA ALA A 473 9.99 23.17 26.42
C ALA A 473 10.27 24.42 27.29
N ARG A 474 10.87 25.49 26.73
CA ARG A 474 11.29 26.68 27.48
C ARG A 474 10.15 27.37 28.21
N PRO A 475 9.00 27.70 27.59
CA PRO A 475 7.91 28.37 28.28
C PRO A 475 7.30 27.58 29.44
N LEU A 476 7.31 26.24 29.35
CA LEU A 476 6.81 25.36 30.42
C LEU A 476 7.79 25.32 31.60
N LYS A 477 9.09 25.20 31.34
CA LYS A 477 10.11 25.23 32.37
C LYS A 477 10.14 26.58 33.10
N GLU A 478 10.04 27.71 32.39
CA GLU A 478 9.91 29.04 32.95
C GLU A 478 8.65 29.21 33.82
N SER A 479 7.58 28.46 33.49
CA SER A 479 6.33 28.47 34.27
C SER A 479 6.36 27.54 35.48
N GLY A 480 7.48 26.84 35.74
CA GLY A 480 7.68 26.03 36.93
C GLY A 480 7.59 24.51 36.72
N ALA A 481 7.52 24.02 35.48
CA ALA A 481 7.70 22.61 35.22
C ALA A 481 9.14 22.15 35.53
N THR A 482 9.29 21.01 36.21
CA THR A 482 10.60 20.41 36.49
C THR A 482 11.13 19.73 35.25
N TRP A 483 10.25 18.96 34.56
CA TRP A 483 10.54 18.26 33.33
C TRP A 483 9.40 18.43 32.30
N VAL A 484 9.75 18.28 31.07
CA VAL A 484 8.79 18.27 29.94
C VAL A 484 9.15 17.07 29.09
N ALA A 485 8.14 16.23 28.80
CA ALA A 485 8.25 15.07 27.93
C ALA A 485 7.35 15.25 26.71
N SER A 486 7.78 14.76 25.57
CA SER A 486 7.05 14.80 24.30
C SER A 486 6.54 13.44 23.84
N SER A 487 7.02 12.35 24.43
CA SER A 487 6.71 10.98 24.12
C SER A 487 6.46 10.13 25.37
N LEU A 488 5.80 8.98 25.22
CA LEU A 488 5.59 8.03 26.30
C LEU A 488 6.91 7.50 26.85
N LYS A 489 7.84 7.19 25.96
CA LYS A 489 9.17 6.70 26.30
C LYS A 489 9.96 7.71 27.12
N GLU A 490 9.96 8.98 26.71
CA GLU A 490 10.65 10.05 27.44
C GLU A 490 10.02 10.27 28.82
N ALA A 491 8.67 10.28 28.87
CA ALA A 491 7.95 10.43 30.13
C ALA A 491 8.26 9.27 31.11
N ARG A 492 8.24 8.03 30.62
CA ARG A 492 8.59 6.84 31.41
C ARG A 492 10.02 6.95 31.95
N GLN A 493 10.99 7.25 31.09
CA GLN A 493 12.40 7.38 31.51
C GLN A 493 12.58 8.44 32.61
N ILE A 494 11.95 9.60 32.47
CA ILE A 494 11.99 10.67 33.50
C ILE A 494 11.38 10.20 34.81
N LEU A 495 10.28 9.45 34.76
CA LEU A 495 9.60 8.93 35.95
C LEU A 495 10.46 7.86 36.64
N GLU A 496 11.05 6.94 35.88
CA GLU A 496 11.98 5.93 36.40
C GLU A 496 13.20 6.55 37.09
N GLU A 497 13.79 7.61 36.51
CA GLU A 497 14.90 8.36 37.11
C GLU A 497 14.47 9.17 38.37
N ALA A 498 13.17 9.49 38.47
CA ALA A 498 12.64 10.26 39.62
C ALA A 498 12.34 9.36 40.83
N ILE A 499 12.26 8.03 40.66
CA ILE A 499 12.09 7.06 41.73
C ILE A 499 13.36 6.98 42.56
N PRO A 500 13.28 7.12 43.89
CA PRO A 500 14.46 6.98 44.77
C PRO A 500 14.98 5.54 44.66
N SER A 501 16.21 5.34 44.24
CA SER A 501 16.87 4.04 44.31
C SER A 501 16.83 3.52 45.75
N PRO A 502 16.48 2.22 45.97
CA PRO A 502 16.61 1.63 47.29
C PRO A 502 18.09 1.71 47.73
N ARG A 503 18.34 2.42 48.81
CA ARG A 503 19.68 2.52 49.45
C ARG A 503 20.00 1.23 50.19
#